data_34c10e56155eb56894cb51ce3af219fc
#
_entry.id   34c10e56155eb56894cb51ce3af219fc
#
_cell.length_a   1.000
_cell.length_b   1.000
_cell.length_c   1.000
_cell.angle_alpha   90.00
_cell.angle_beta   90.00
_cell.angle_gamma   90.00
#
_symmetry.space_group_name_H-M   'P 1'
#
loop_
_entity.id
_entity.type
_entity.pdbx_description
1 polymer ?
#
loop_
_entity_poly.entity_id
_entity_poly.type
_entity_poly.pdbx_seq_one_letter_code
_entity_poly.pdbx_strand_id
1 'polypeptide(L)'
;GSDQAGSGLENGSQGESDSGRAPDHDTVGAVASDGERFAAATSTGGRSFALAGRVGDVPQVGSGFFCTEAGGASATGAGEDIARVTLSRRAVEHLDDGIGAQAAADRAIEEFEEITGSGAGVIVLGEEGAGSAFNTDGMQTSIAYK
;
A
#
# COMPACT_ATOMS: atom_id res chain seq x y z
N GLY A 1 64.79 21.86 -10.12
CA GLY A 1 63.54 22.10 -9.81
C GLY A 1 62.69 20.98 -9.95
N SER A 2 61.97 20.66 -9.16
CA SER A 2 61.21 19.72 -9.24
C SER A 2 60.01 19.81 -8.88
N ASP A 3 59.19 19.51 -9.20
CA ASP A 3 58.06 19.55 -8.87
C ASP A 3 57.28 18.59 -8.65
N GLN A 4 56.60 18.44 -8.05
CA GLN A 4 55.86 17.65 -7.70
C GLN A 4 54.69 17.55 -7.93
N ALA A 5 54.14 16.84 -8.14
CA ALA A 5 52.96 16.63 -8.39
C ALA A 5 52.16 16.43 -7.33
N GLY A 6 51.28 17.06 -7.19
CA GLY A 6 50.37 16.86 -6.21
C GLY A 6 49.38 15.86 -6.61
N SER A 7 49.32 14.89 -5.97
CA SER A 7 48.37 13.95 -6.19
C SER A 7 47.15 14.36 -5.71
N GLY A 8 46.32 14.63 -6.43
CA GLY A 8 45.03 14.85 -6.00
C GLY A 8 44.29 13.59 -5.85
N LEU A 9 43.96 13.34 -4.76
CA LEU A 9 43.20 12.35 -4.51
C LEU A 9 41.96 12.62 -4.49
N GLU A 10 41.25 12.42 -5.04
CA GLU A 10 40.05 12.43 -4.97
C GLU A 10 39.45 11.55 -4.59
N ASN A 11 39.03 11.59 -3.86
CA ASN A 11 38.25 11.02 -3.28
C ASN A 11 37.09 10.58 -3.83
N GLY A 12 36.89 9.58 -3.78
CA GLY A 12 35.81 8.97 -4.14
C GLY A 12 34.61 9.43 -3.68
N SER A 13 33.75 9.50 -4.47
CA SER A 13 32.48 9.60 -4.13
C SER A 13 32.15 8.63 -3.13
N GLN A 14 31.74 9.09 -2.11
CA GLN A 14 30.99 8.37 -1.28
C GLN A 14 29.76 8.17 -1.94
N GLY A 15 29.61 7.12 -2.58
CA GLY A 15 28.32 6.62 -2.81
C GLY A 15 27.63 6.62 -1.49
N GLU A 16 26.73 7.50 -1.37
CA GLU A 16 25.82 7.32 -0.33
C GLU A 16 25.24 6.00 -0.58
N SER A 17 25.66 5.08 0.13
CA SER A 17 24.91 3.91 0.29
C SER A 17 23.60 4.42 0.77
N ASP A 18 22.63 4.33 -0.07
CA ASP A 18 21.31 4.24 0.38
C ASP A 18 21.40 3.18 1.46
N SER A 19 21.57 3.64 2.63
CA SER A 19 21.54 2.76 3.75
C SER A 19 20.20 2.16 3.66
N GLY A 20 20.15 0.96 3.17
CA GLY A 20 18.94 0.28 2.91
C GLY A 20 18.04 0.37 4.07
N ARG A 21 17.22 1.37 4.03
CA ARG A 21 16.15 1.43 4.94
C ARG A 21 15.24 0.31 4.50
N ALA A 22 15.38 -0.79 5.18
CA ALA A 22 14.43 -1.88 5.02
C ALA A 22 13.04 -1.26 5.11
N PRO A 23 12.15 -1.59 4.22
CA PRO A 23 10.81 -1.07 4.30
C PRO A 23 10.29 -1.36 5.71
N ASP A 24 9.70 -0.36 6.32
CA ASP A 24 9.20 -0.49 7.68
C ASP A 24 8.22 -1.65 7.85
N HIS A 25 7.69 -2.16 6.75
CA HIS A 25 6.84 -3.33 6.73
C HIS A 25 6.77 -3.84 5.30
N ASP A 26 6.53 -5.11 5.17
CA ASP A 26 6.31 -5.76 3.88
C ASP A 26 4.92 -6.36 3.94
N THR A 27 4.04 -5.88 3.09
CA THR A 27 2.65 -6.31 3.04
C THR A 27 2.26 -6.66 1.62
N VAL A 28 1.57 -7.78 1.46
CA VAL A 28 1.02 -8.17 0.17
C VAL A 28 -0.48 -8.36 0.33
N GLY A 29 -1.22 -7.90 -0.66
CA GLY A 29 -2.67 -8.05 -0.69
C GLY A 29 -3.15 -8.61 -2.00
N ALA A 30 -4.30 -9.26 -1.98
CA ALA A 30 -4.92 -9.81 -3.16
C ALA A 30 -6.44 -9.67 -3.07
N VAL A 31 -7.05 -9.39 -4.21
CA VAL A 31 -8.50 -9.42 -4.36
C VAL A 31 -8.80 -10.26 -5.60
N ALA A 32 -9.78 -11.12 -5.49
CA ALA A 32 -10.14 -12.03 -6.58
C ALA A 32 -11.66 -12.10 -6.76
N SER A 33 -12.09 -12.46 -7.95
CA SER A 33 -13.49 -12.70 -8.27
C SER A 33 -13.61 -13.92 -9.17
N ASP A 34 -14.66 -14.69 -8.96
CA ASP A 34 -15.03 -15.80 -9.86
C ASP A 34 -16.14 -15.39 -10.84
N GLY A 35 -16.47 -14.09 -10.86
CA GLY A 35 -17.57 -13.56 -11.69
C GLY A 35 -18.87 -13.35 -10.91
N GLU A 36 -19.00 -13.96 -9.75
CA GLU A 36 -20.18 -13.82 -8.91
C GLU A 36 -19.85 -13.35 -7.52
N ARG A 37 -18.72 -13.78 -6.99
CA ARG A 37 -18.28 -13.52 -5.62
C ARG A 37 -16.90 -12.88 -5.61
N PHE A 38 -16.62 -12.16 -4.54
CA PHE A 38 -15.32 -11.55 -4.32
C PHE A 38 -14.67 -12.13 -3.08
N ALA A 39 -13.35 -12.15 -3.08
CA ALA A 39 -12.55 -12.53 -1.93
C ALA A 39 -11.39 -11.56 -1.82
N ALA A 40 -11.04 -11.20 -0.61
CA ALA A 40 -9.90 -10.32 -0.33
C ALA A 40 -9.04 -10.94 0.76
N ALA A 41 -7.74 -10.76 0.64
CA ALA A 41 -6.79 -11.26 1.62
C ALA A 41 -5.60 -10.32 1.70
N THR A 42 -5.01 -10.24 2.88
CA THR A 42 -3.82 -9.42 3.12
C THR A 42 -2.89 -10.18 4.05
N SER A 43 -1.59 -10.09 3.81
CA SER A 43 -0.58 -10.72 4.62
C SER A 43 0.60 -9.79 4.85
N THR A 44 1.16 -9.83 6.05
CA THR A 44 2.31 -9.00 6.39
C THR A 44 3.29 -9.76 7.29
N GLY A 45 4.58 -9.44 7.15
CA GLY A 45 5.60 -9.88 8.10
C GLY A 45 5.70 -8.98 9.32
N GLY A 46 4.92 -7.90 9.34
CA GLY A 46 4.96 -6.92 10.43
C GLY A 46 5.97 -5.80 10.18
N ARG A 47 5.98 -4.83 11.06
CA ARG A 47 6.91 -3.71 10.99
C ARG A 47 8.24 -4.08 11.62
N SER A 48 9.32 -3.60 11.02
CA SER A 48 10.65 -3.75 11.61
C SER A 48 10.67 -3.13 13.01
N PHE A 49 11.25 -3.86 13.96
CA PHE A 49 11.36 -3.42 15.35
C PHE A 49 10.04 -3.19 16.08
N ALA A 50 8.94 -3.72 15.59
CA ALA A 50 7.68 -3.66 16.32
C ALA A 50 7.77 -4.51 17.59
N LEU A 51 7.02 -4.09 18.60
CA LEU A 51 6.94 -4.84 19.85
C LEU A 51 6.32 -6.22 19.59
N ALA A 52 6.82 -7.24 20.27
CA ALA A 52 6.26 -8.57 20.19
C ALA A 52 4.78 -8.54 20.57
N GLY A 53 3.95 -9.16 19.74
CA GLY A 53 2.50 -9.15 19.97
C GLY A 53 1.75 -7.98 19.36
N ARG A 54 2.44 -7.05 18.68
CA ARG A 54 1.76 -5.95 18.00
C ARG A 54 0.95 -6.49 16.83
N VAL A 55 -0.31 -6.09 16.79
CA VAL A 55 -1.23 -6.40 15.69
C VAL A 55 -1.67 -5.08 15.05
N GLY A 56 -1.50 -4.96 13.75
CA GLY A 56 -1.90 -3.76 13.00
C GLY A 56 -3.22 -3.95 12.26
N ASP A 57 -3.33 -3.29 11.12
CA ASP A 57 -4.53 -3.29 10.28
C ASP A 57 -4.77 -4.58 9.52
N VAL A 58 -3.72 -5.30 9.18
CA VAL A 58 -3.76 -6.43 8.23
C VAL A 58 -4.82 -7.48 8.57
N PRO A 59 -4.94 -7.97 9.80
CA PRO A 59 -5.94 -8.98 10.10
C PRO A 59 -7.32 -8.40 10.44
N GLN A 60 -7.48 -7.10 10.35
CA GLN A 60 -8.74 -6.45 10.71
C GLN A 60 -9.65 -6.32 9.48
N VAL A 61 -10.78 -6.99 9.53
CA VAL A 61 -11.80 -6.89 8.47
C VAL A 61 -12.32 -5.46 8.40
N GLY A 62 -12.30 -4.89 7.21
CA GLY A 62 -12.66 -3.49 6.98
C GLY A 62 -11.45 -2.58 6.87
N SER A 63 -10.34 -2.92 7.48
CA SER A 63 -9.12 -2.13 7.48
C SER A 63 -8.10 -2.66 6.49
N GLY A 64 -7.45 -3.76 6.78
CA GLY A 64 -6.45 -4.37 5.90
C GLY A 64 -7.07 -5.02 4.67
N PHE A 65 -8.28 -5.52 4.78
CA PHE A 65 -9.03 -6.12 3.67
C PHE A 65 -10.53 -6.04 3.92
N PHE A 66 -11.30 -6.04 2.85
CA PHE A 66 -12.76 -6.03 2.95
C PHE A 66 -13.37 -6.47 1.62
N CYS A 67 -14.49 -7.16 1.66
CA CYS A 67 -15.26 -7.38 0.44
C CYS A 67 -16.76 -7.52 0.73
N THR A 68 -17.55 -7.18 -0.27
CA THR A 68 -19.01 -7.31 -0.31
C THR A 68 -19.41 -7.87 -1.67
N GLU A 69 -20.67 -7.86 -1.97
CA GLU A 69 -21.14 -8.22 -3.31
C GLU A 69 -20.72 -7.20 -4.37
N ALA A 70 -20.40 -5.98 -3.97
CA ALA A 70 -19.97 -4.93 -4.90
C ALA A 70 -18.51 -5.09 -5.32
N GLY A 71 -17.69 -5.70 -4.50
CA GLY A 71 -16.28 -5.87 -4.80
C GLY A 71 -15.44 -6.11 -3.56
N GLY A 72 -14.13 -6.00 -3.73
CA GLY A 72 -13.19 -6.19 -2.64
C GLY A 72 -12.03 -5.21 -2.70
N ALA A 73 -11.35 -5.07 -1.59
CA ALA A 73 -10.18 -4.21 -1.46
C ALA A 73 -9.17 -4.79 -0.47
N SER A 74 -7.92 -4.44 -0.67
CA SER A 74 -6.83 -4.73 0.27
C SER A 74 -5.95 -3.49 0.36
N ALA A 75 -5.52 -3.16 1.58
CA ALA A 75 -4.78 -1.95 1.88
C ALA A 75 -3.42 -2.23 2.50
N THR A 76 -2.49 -1.30 2.30
CA THR A 76 -1.15 -1.33 2.90
C THR A 76 -0.73 0.10 3.25
N GLY A 77 0.09 0.26 4.28
CA GLY A 77 0.62 1.57 4.66
C GLY A 77 0.66 1.76 6.17
N ALA A 78 0.31 2.97 6.62
CA ALA A 78 0.30 3.32 8.04
C ALA A 78 -0.81 2.57 8.76
N GLY A 79 -0.47 1.43 9.34
CA GLY A 79 -1.43 0.47 9.89
C GLY A 79 -2.40 1.03 10.91
N GLU A 80 -1.92 1.87 11.84
CA GLU A 80 -2.78 2.45 12.86
C GLU A 80 -3.84 3.35 12.25
N ASP A 81 -3.48 4.11 11.23
CA ASP A 81 -4.41 5.01 10.55
C ASP A 81 -5.37 4.23 9.63
N ILE A 82 -4.86 3.20 8.96
CA ILE A 82 -5.69 2.32 8.14
C ILE A 82 -6.75 1.66 9.02
N ALA A 83 -6.37 1.20 10.20
CA ALA A 83 -7.31 0.60 11.16
C ALA A 83 -8.34 1.62 11.65
N ARG A 84 -7.90 2.83 11.95
CA ARG A 84 -8.77 3.88 12.46
C ARG A 84 -9.81 4.34 11.42
N VAL A 85 -9.40 4.42 10.17
CA VAL A 85 -10.26 4.92 9.07
C VAL A 85 -11.01 3.79 8.38
N THR A 86 -10.61 2.55 8.58
CA THR A 86 -11.11 1.35 7.87
C THR A 86 -11.01 1.53 6.35
N LEU A 87 -9.78 1.70 5.87
CA LEU A 87 -9.51 2.08 4.48
C LEU A 87 -10.10 1.13 3.44
N SER A 88 -9.97 -0.18 3.63
CA SER A 88 -10.49 -1.14 2.66
C SER A 88 -12.02 -1.09 2.59
N ARG A 89 -12.68 -0.93 3.72
CA ARG A 89 -14.13 -0.78 3.77
C ARG A 89 -14.58 0.49 3.05
N ARG A 90 -13.87 1.58 3.28
CA ARG A 90 -14.16 2.87 2.62
C ARG A 90 -14.07 2.74 1.10
N ALA A 91 -13.07 2.05 0.60
CA ALA A 91 -12.92 1.83 -0.84
C ALA A 91 -14.08 1.01 -1.41
N VAL A 92 -14.50 -0.04 -0.72
CA VAL A 92 -15.62 -0.88 -1.18
C VAL A 92 -16.94 -0.14 -1.07
N GLU A 93 -17.14 0.70 -0.07
CA GLU A 93 -18.34 1.53 0.03
C GLU A 93 -18.49 2.46 -1.19
N HIS A 94 -17.40 2.96 -1.74
CA HIS A 94 -17.45 3.74 -2.97
C HIS A 94 -17.91 2.90 -4.16
N LEU A 95 -17.55 1.62 -4.21
CA LEU A 95 -18.09 0.72 -5.23
C LEU A 95 -19.60 0.54 -5.06
N ASP A 96 -20.09 0.40 -3.83
CA ASP A 96 -21.51 0.29 -3.54
C ASP A 96 -22.28 1.53 -4.00
N ASP A 97 -21.63 2.68 -4.01
CA ASP A 97 -22.22 3.94 -4.49
C ASP A 97 -22.20 4.03 -6.03
N GLY A 98 -21.70 3.02 -6.70
CA GLY A 98 -21.79 2.92 -8.15
C GLY A 98 -20.61 3.50 -8.93
N ILE A 99 -19.52 3.89 -8.27
CA ILE A 99 -18.35 4.37 -8.99
C ILE A 99 -17.42 3.20 -9.31
N GLY A 100 -16.63 3.36 -10.38
CA GLY A 100 -15.71 2.31 -10.82
C GLY A 100 -14.54 2.09 -9.87
N ALA A 101 -13.88 0.94 -10.01
CA ALA A 101 -12.82 0.53 -9.10
C ALA A 101 -11.66 1.52 -9.01
N GLN A 102 -11.21 2.09 -10.13
CA GLN A 102 -10.13 3.07 -10.11
C GLN A 102 -10.55 4.35 -9.37
N ALA A 103 -11.74 4.86 -9.64
CA ALA A 103 -12.24 6.05 -8.96
C ALA A 103 -12.46 5.79 -7.48
N ALA A 104 -12.91 4.59 -7.12
CA ALA A 104 -13.08 4.19 -5.72
C ALA A 104 -11.74 4.16 -5.00
N ALA A 105 -10.70 3.62 -5.64
CA ALA A 105 -9.36 3.59 -5.07
C ALA A 105 -8.81 5.00 -4.87
N ASP A 106 -8.91 5.85 -5.90
CA ASP A 106 -8.42 7.22 -5.85
C ASP A 106 -9.12 8.00 -4.73
N ARG A 107 -10.43 7.90 -4.66
CA ARG A 107 -11.21 8.62 -3.66
C ARG A 107 -10.90 8.15 -2.24
N ALA A 108 -10.74 6.86 -2.06
CA ALA A 108 -10.41 6.31 -0.75
C ALA A 108 -9.06 6.82 -0.25
N ILE A 109 -8.06 6.90 -1.13
CA ILE A 109 -6.74 7.41 -0.75
C ILE A 109 -6.77 8.92 -0.49
N GLU A 110 -7.50 9.69 -1.29
CA GLU A 110 -7.66 11.12 -1.05
C GLU A 110 -8.29 11.39 0.32
N GLU A 111 -9.38 10.68 0.64
CA GLU A 111 -10.04 10.81 1.93
C GLU A 111 -9.13 10.38 3.08
N PHE A 112 -8.38 9.30 2.88
CA PHE A 112 -7.44 8.82 3.88
C PHE A 112 -6.37 9.88 4.18
N GLU A 113 -5.81 10.49 3.15
CA GLU A 113 -4.81 11.53 3.30
C GLU A 113 -5.38 12.76 4.00
N GLU A 114 -6.60 13.18 3.64
CA GLU A 114 -7.26 14.31 4.30
C GLU A 114 -7.50 14.07 5.78
N ILE A 115 -7.89 12.85 6.14
CA ILE A 115 -8.22 12.52 7.53
C ILE A 115 -6.96 12.29 8.37
N THR A 116 -5.95 11.65 7.80
CA THR A 116 -4.82 11.16 8.61
C THR A 116 -3.50 11.85 8.33
N GLY A 117 -3.31 12.39 7.14
CA GLY A 117 -2.02 12.91 6.70
C GLY A 117 -0.98 11.82 6.44
N SER A 118 -1.37 10.55 6.54
CA SER A 118 -0.45 9.42 6.43
C SER A 118 -0.41 8.81 5.04
N GLY A 119 0.56 7.94 4.79
CA GLY A 119 0.71 7.23 3.54
C GLY A 119 0.01 5.87 3.54
N ALA A 120 -0.63 5.55 2.44
CA ALA A 120 -1.26 4.26 2.23
C ALA A 120 -1.40 3.95 0.74
N GLY A 121 -1.69 2.69 0.45
CA GLY A 121 -2.09 2.24 -0.87
C GLY A 121 -3.25 1.26 -0.76
N VAL A 122 -4.05 1.17 -1.79
CA VAL A 122 -5.18 0.27 -1.83
C VAL A 122 -5.34 -0.31 -3.24
N ILE A 123 -5.67 -1.59 -3.31
CA ILE A 123 -6.13 -2.24 -4.53
C ILE A 123 -7.61 -2.54 -4.39
N VAL A 124 -8.34 -2.36 -5.48
CA VAL A 124 -9.79 -2.51 -5.49
C VAL A 124 -10.20 -3.32 -6.72
N LEU A 125 -11.09 -4.26 -6.54
CA LEU A 125 -11.68 -5.03 -7.63
C LEU A 125 -13.19 -4.95 -7.53
N GLY A 126 -13.82 -4.46 -8.56
CA GLY A 126 -15.26 -4.41 -8.70
C GLY A 126 -15.74 -5.28 -9.85
N GLU A 127 -17.02 -5.23 -10.10
CA GLU A 127 -17.64 -6.05 -11.16
C GLU A 127 -17.06 -5.75 -12.53
N GLU A 128 -16.77 -4.49 -12.81
CA GLU A 128 -16.32 -4.07 -14.14
C GLU A 128 -14.81 -3.95 -14.29
N GLY A 129 -14.04 -4.13 -13.25
CA GLY A 129 -12.61 -4.04 -13.35
C GLY A 129 -11.89 -3.76 -12.03
N ALA A 130 -10.61 -3.51 -12.14
CA ALA A 130 -9.71 -3.28 -11.03
C ALA A 130 -9.17 -1.86 -11.03
N GLY A 131 -8.77 -1.41 -9.86
CA GLY A 131 -8.10 -0.13 -9.70
C GLY A 131 -7.13 -0.17 -8.53
N SER A 132 -6.23 0.77 -8.52
CA SER A 132 -5.27 0.91 -7.43
C SER A 132 -4.89 2.38 -7.27
N ALA A 133 -4.60 2.78 -6.04
CA ALA A 133 -4.15 4.12 -5.74
C ALA A 133 -3.21 4.09 -4.54
N PHE A 134 -2.31 5.04 -4.48
CA PHE A 134 -1.38 5.19 -3.38
C PHE A 134 -0.90 6.64 -3.30
N ASN A 135 -0.52 7.07 -2.11
CA ASN A 135 0.10 8.37 -1.88
C ASN A 135 1.48 8.23 -1.24
N THR A 136 2.10 7.08 -1.43
CA THR A 136 3.48 6.78 -1.01
C THR A 136 4.41 6.84 -2.23
N ASP A 137 5.70 6.56 -2.04
CA ASP A 137 6.68 6.62 -3.13
C ASP A 137 6.41 5.59 -4.23
N GLY A 138 5.71 4.52 -3.93
CA GLY A 138 5.36 3.52 -4.92
C GLY A 138 4.58 2.36 -4.33
N MET A 139 3.85 1.67 -5.19
CA MET A 139 3.16 0.44 -4.87
C MET A 139 3.12 -0.42 -6.12
N GLN A 140 3.67 -1.62 -6.03
CA GLN A 140 3.66 -2.54 -7.16
C GLN A 140 2.34 -3.29 -7.21
N THR A 141 1.76 -3.38 -8.39
CA THR A 141 0.51 -4.09 -8.60
C THR A 141 0.59 -5.00 -9.82
N SER A 142 -0.21 -6.04 -9.82
CA SER A 142 -0.32 -6.98 -10.93
C SER A 142 -1.77 -7.42 -11.06
N ILE A 143 -2.23 -7.61 -12.28
CA ILE A 143 -3.59 -8.03 -12.58
C ILE A 143 -3.51 -9.23 -13.52
N ALA A 144 -4.34 -10.22 -13.27
CA ALA A 144 -4.48 -11.38 -14.15
C ALA A 144 -5.96 -11.66 -14.41
N TYR A 145 -6.26 -11.97 -15.66
CA TYR A 145 -7.60 -12.36 -16.06
C TYR A 145 -7.55 -13.80 -16.56
N LYS A 146 -8.65 -14.50 -16.36
CA LYS A 146 -8.74 -15.87 -16.80
C LYS A 146 -9.69 -16.00 -17.98
#